data_776cb1b706ac464d1a05d3ed2db693e5
#
_entry.id   776cb1b706ac464d1a05d3ed2db693e5
#
_cell.length_a   1.000
_cell.length_b   1.000
_cell.length_c   1.000
_cell.angle_alpha   90.00
_cell.angle_beta   90.00
_cell.angle_gamma   90.00
#
_symmetry.space_group_name_H-M   'P 1'
#
loop_
_entity.id
_entity.type
_entity.pdbx_description
1 polymer ?
#
loop_
_entity_poly.entity_id
_entity_poly.type
_entity_poly.pdbx_seq_one_letter_code
_entity_poly.pdbx_strand_id
1 'polypeptide(L)'
;MIDYIGKYVKKYESGTKGSLSLSQCGNDWGLSCGSYQLTLRWGNCIKFLKKFFPNETKSISFNSTKDVATPSWPGANYCSSPEEIKKVWKICYNKVGAEQFFEYEHQYIEAMYYIPFKKAIKDYINLDNTNRAFQECCWSWVVHKGSSGAKKELL
;
A
#
# COMPACT_ATOMS: atom_id res chain seq x y z
N MET A 1 15.46 -16.78 -6.80
CA MET A 1 14.92 -15.43 -6.45
C MET A 1 14.06 -14.99 -7.63
N ILE A 2 12.76 -14.81 -7.42
CA ILE A 2 11.84 -14.42 -8.49
C ILE A 2 12.15 -12.96 -8.84
N ASP A 3 12.40 -12.68 -10.10
CA ASP A 3 12.64 -11.33 -10.60
C ASP A 3 11.31 -10.71 -11.06
N TYR A 4 10.71 -9.90 -10.20
CA TYR A 4 9.42 -9.23 -10.44
C TYR A 4 9.58 -7.71 -10.55
N ILE A 5 8.63 -7.05 -11.23
CA ILE A 5 8.58 -5.58 -11.34
C ILE A 5 8.34 -4.98 -9.95
N GLY A 6 8.99 -3.86 -9.64
CA GLY A 6 8.85 -3.16 -8.36
C GLY A 6 9.80 -3.65 -7.26
N LYS A 7 10.70 -4.60 -7.55
CA LYS A 7 11.68 -5.11 -6.60
C LYS A 7 12.59 -4.03 -6.01
N TYR A 8 12.93 -3.05 -6.81
CA TYR A 8 13.87 -1.98 -6.42
C TYR A 8 13.20 -0.88 -5.60
N VAL A 9 11.90 -0.66 -5.78
CA VAL A 9 11.15 0.40 -5.09
C VAL A 9 11.15 0.22 -3.58
N LYS A 10 11.09 -1.01 -3.09
CA LYS A 10 11.17 -1.35 -1.66
C LYS A 10 12.29 -0.61 -0.91
N LYS A 11 13.49 -0.56 -1.50
CA LYS A 11 14.66 0.05 -0.88
C LYS A 11 14.50 1.56 -0.69
N TYR A 12 13.78 2.21 -1.58
CA TYR A 12 13.60 3.66 -1.57
C TYR A 12 12.42 4.11 -0.72
N GLU A 13 11.37 3.29 -0.61
CA GLU A 13 10.16 3.64 0.13
C GLU A 13 10.30 3.46 1.66
N SER A 14 10.92 2.38 2.10
CA SER A 14 10.94 1.99 3.51
C SER A 14 12.35 1.94 4.12
N GLY A 15 13.39 2.19 3.33
CA GLY A 15 14.78 2.11 3.75
C GLY A 15 15.13 0.72 4.29
N THR A 16 15.86 0.68 5.41
CA THR A 16 16.29 -0.57 6.05
C THR A 16 15.19 -1.28 6.84
N LYS A 17 14.09 -0.59 7.19
CA LYS A 17 13.01 -1.16 8.02
C LYS A 17 12.08 -2.07 7.24
N GLY A 18 11.98 -1.90 5.91
CA GLY A 18 11.13 -2.72 5.05
C GLY A 18 9.68 -2.79 5.55
N SER A 19 9.14 -4.00 5.58
CA SER A 19 7.74 -4.24 6.00
C SER A 19 7.42 -3.85 7.45
N LEU A 20 8.42 -3.65 8.31
CA LEU A 20 8.25 -3.12 9.66
C LEU A 20 8.34 -1.59 9.75
N SER A 21 8.43 -0.90 8.63
CA SER A 21 8.34 0.57 8.63
C SER A 21 6.93 1.00 9.03
N LEU A 22 6.83 1.66 10.17
CA LEU A 22 5.58 2.18 10.73
C LEU A 22 5.83 3.65 11.05
N SER A 23 5.61 4.52 10.09
CA SER A 23 5.85 5.95 10.21
C SER A 23 4.55 6.68 10.51
N GLN A 24 4.60 7.57 11.49
CA GLN A 24 3.51 8.50 11.79
C GLN A 24 3.93 9.86 11.28
N CYS A 25 3.29 10.34 10.23
CA CYS A 25 3.49 11.70 9.74
C CYS A 25 2.72 12.67 10.63
N GLY A 26 3.40 13.69 11.14
CA GLY A 26 2.85 14.62 12.13
C GLY A 26 1.69 15.48 11.66
N ASN A 27 1.45 15.59 10.35
CA ASN A 27 0.40 16.41 9.79
C ASN A 27 -0.42 15.59 8.79
N ASP A 28 -1.71 15.45 9.03
CA ASP A 28 -2.80 15.06 8.11
C ASP A 28 -2.77 13.67 7.42
N TRP A 29 -1.64 12.97 7.35
CA TRP A 29 -1.54 11.69 6.62
C TRP A 29 -1.77 10.45 7.49
N GLY A 30 -1.71 10.60 8.82
CA GLY A 30 -1.85 9.50 9.76
C GLY A 30 -0.68 8.51 9.70
N LEU A 31 -0.99 7.24 9.95
CA LEU A 31 -0.02 6.15 9.93
C LEU A 31 0.22 5.67 8.49
N SER A 32 1.50 5.44 8.16
CA SER A 32 1.95 4.73 6.95
C SER A 32 2.65 3.46 7.34
N CYS A 33 2.30 2.35 6.72
CA CYS A 33 2.73 1.00 7.09
C CYS A 33 3.46 0.30 5.96
N GLY A 34 4.54 -0.39 6.32
CA GLY A 34 5.21 -1.38 5.50
C GLY A 34 6.13 -0.84 4.43
N SER A 35 6.55 -1.74 3.56
CA SER A 35 7.52 -1.48 2.50
C SER A 35 7.03 -0.46 1.48
N TYR A 36 5.73 -0.40 1.24
CA TYR A 36 5.09 0.50 0.28
C TYR A 36 4.33 1.66 0.94
N GLN A 37 4.55 1.89 2.24
CA GLN A 37 3.95 2.98 3.00
C GLN A 37 2.42 3.07 2.82
N LEU A 38 1.74 1.93 2.97
CA LEU A 38 0.28 1.85 2.91
C LEU A 38 -0.36 2.75 3.97
N THR A 39 -1.12 3.75 3.55
CA THR A 39 -1.63 4.77 4.46
C THR A 39 -2.92 4.35 5.16
N LEU A 40 -3.04 4.75 6.42
CA LEU A 40 -4.27 4.61 7.18
C LEU A 40 -5.34 5.58 6.66
N ARG A 41 -4.95 6.80 6.32
CA ARG A 41 -5.86 7.86 5.82
C ARG A 41 -6.81 7.38 4.72
N TRP A 42 -6.30 6.61 3.76
CA TRP A 42 -7.07 6.07 2.64
C TRP A 42 -7.57 4.65 2.89
N GLY A 43 -7.34 4.12 4.09
CA GLY A 43 -7.71 2.76 4.47
C GLY A 43 -6.90 1.67 3.79
N ASN A 44 -5.81 1.99 3.11
CA ASN A 44 -5.04 1.00 2.33
C ASN A 44 -4.37 -0.05 3.21
N CYS A 45 -3.79 0.35 4.37
CA CYS A 45 -3.22 -0.60 5.31
C CYS A 45 -4.28 -1.56 5.88
N ILE A 46 -5.50 -1.08 6.14
CA ILE A 46 -6.60 -1.91 6.64
C ILE A 46 -7.11 -2.86 5.56
N LYS A 47 -7.29 -2.37 4.33
CA LYS A 47 -7.70 -3.21 3.19
C LYS A 47 -6.69 -4.32 2.92
N PHE A 48 -5.39 -4.00 3.02
CA PHE A 48 -4.32 -4.98 2.94
C PHE A 48 -4.43 -6.03 4.04
N LEU A 49 -4.48 -5.61 5.30
CA LEU A 49 -4.60 -6.51 6.44
C LEU A 49 -5.84 -7.40 6.34
N LYS A 50 -7.00 -6.86 5.99
CA LYS A 50 -8.23 -7.64 5.81
C LYS A 50 -8.12 -8.67 4.71
N LYS A 51 -7.43 -8.35 3.61
CA LYS A 51 -7.27 -9.26 2.48
C LYS A 51 -6.41 -10.47 2.83
N PHE A 52 -5.28 -10.26 3.49
CA PHE A 52 -4.30 -11.31 3.74
C PHE A 52 -4.37 -11.90 5.15
N PHE A 53 -4.94 -11.19 6.10
CA PHE A 53 -5.02 -11.56 7.51
C PHE A 53 -6.43 -11.36 8.10
N PRO A 54 -7.46 -11.98 7.51
CA PRO A 54 -8.85 -11.73 7.92
C PRO A 54 -9.14 -12.14 9.37
N ASN A 55 -8.43 -13.13 9.92
CA ASN A 55 -8.63 -13.57 11.30
C ASN A 55 -8.05 -12.59 12.30
N GLU A 56 -6.87 -12.06 12.04
CA GLU A 56 -6.15 -11.11 12.90
C GLU A 56 -6.86 -9.74 12.93
N THR A 57 -7.61 -9.44 11.88
CA THR A 57 -8.34 -8.17 11.77
C THR A 57 -9.75 -8.19 12.35
N LYS A 58 -10.24 -9.34 12.81
CA LYS A 58 -11.59 -9.43 13.43
C LYS A 58 -11.74 -8.56 14.67
N SER A 59 -10.65 -8.33 15.42
CA SER A 59 -10.64 -7.49 16.62
C SER A 59 -10.49 -6.00 16.34
N ILE A 60 -10.19 -5.61 15.10
CA ILE A 60 -10.06 -4.20 14.75
C ILE A 60 -11.45 -3.58 14.68
N SER A 61 -11.73 -2.68 15.62
CA SER A 61 -12.96 -1.88 15.60
C SER A 61 -12.92 -0.91 14.43
N PHE A 62 -13.74 -1.17 13.42
CA PHE A 62 -13.98 -0.19 12.36
C PHE A 62 -15.04 0.77 12.83
N ASN A 63 -14.74 2.06 12.85
CA ASN A 63 -15.77 3.06 13.00
C ASN A 63 -16.67 2.97 11.76
N SER A 64 -17.83 2.31 11.93
CA SER A 64 -18.87 2.19 10.90
C SER A 64 -19.69 3.48 10.74
N THR A 65 -19.44 4.48 11.57
CA THR A 65 -20.17 5.75 11.51
C THR A 65 -19.65 6.57 10.35
N LYS A 66 -20.35 6.48 9.24
CA LYS A 66 -20.20 7.33 8.05
C LYS A 66 -20.39 8.82 8.32
N ASP A 67 -20.67 9.22 9.54
CA ASP A 67 -21.17 10.55 9.88
C ASP A 67 -20.17 11.46 10.57
N VAL A 68 -18.94 11.02 10.78
CA VAL A 68 -17.90 11.94 11.25
C VAL A 68 -17.11 12.43 10.06
N ALA A 69 -17.76 13.27 9.27
CA ALA A 69 -17.06 14.22 8.44
C ALA A 69 -16.35 15.25 9.33
N THR A 70 -15.31 14.83 10.02
CA THR A 70 -14.30 15.79 10.43
C THR A 70 -13.48 16.10 9.19
N PRO A 71 -13.52 17.32 8.68
CA PRO A 71 -12.89 17.70 7.42
C PRO A 71 -11.39 17.42 7.39
N SER A 72 -10.79 17.21 8.54
CA SER A 72 -9.36 17.12 8.71
C SER A 72 -8.77 15.70 8.60
N TRP A 73 -9.60 14.63 8.64
CA TRP A 73 -9.00 13.28 8.68
C TRP A 73 -9.90 12.16 8.13
N PRO A 74 -9.90 11.91 6.80
CA PRO A 74 -10.70 10.83 6.20
C PRO A 74 -10.37 9.44 6.72
N GLY A 75 -9.16 9.23 7.28
CA GLY A 75 -8.73 7.96 7.86
C GLY A 75 -9.42 7.61 9.18
N ALA A 76 -10.01 8.57 9.88
CA ALA A 76 -10.78 8.33 11.11
C ALA A 76 -11.96 7.39 10.91
N ASN A 77 -12.43 7.23 9.67
CA ASN A 77 -13.52 6.33 9.31
C ASN A 77 -13.10 4.85 9.27
N TYR A 78 -11.81 4.53 9.41
CA TYR A 78 -11.32 3.17 9.18
C TYR A 78 -10.90 2.41 10.43
N CYS A 79 -10.48 3.08 11.50
CA CYS A 79 -10.17 2.41 12.76
C CYS A 79 -10.18 3.38 13.96
N SER A 80 -10.24 2.79 15.16
CA SER A 80 -10.29 3.55 16.42
C SER A 80 -8.96 4.19 16.79
N SER A 81 -7.82 3.61 16.42
CA SER A 81 -6.52 4.21 16.68
C SER A 81 -5.40 3.69 15.77
N PRO A 82 -4.40 4.54 15.45
CA PRO A 82 -3.19 4.11 14.75
C PRO A 82 -2.40 3.04 15.51
N GLU A 83 -2.43 3.05 16.83
CA GLU A 83 -1.71 2.08 17.68
C GLU A 83 -2.27 0.67 17.54
N GLU A 84 -3.58 0.53 17.38
CA GLU A 84 -4.22 -0.76 17.11
C GLU A 84 -3.73 -1.34 15.79
N ILE A 85 -3.65 -0.54 14.74
CA ILE A 85 -3.12 -0.97 13.45
C ILE A 85 -1.65 -1.36 13.55
N LYS A 86 -0.81 -0.59 14.24
CA LYS A 86 0.60 -0.93 14.45
C LYS A 86 0.75 -2.28 15.16
N LYS A 87 -0.08 -2.55 16.17
CA LYS A 87 -0.08 -3.81 16.90
C LYS A 87 -0.45 -4.98 15.98
N VAL A 88 -1.56 -4.87 15.26
CA VAL A 88 -2.03 -5.93 14.35
C VAL A 88 -1.03 -6.15 13.22
N TRP A 89 -0.47 -5.08 12.65
CA TRP A 89 0.57 -5.15 11.62
C TRP A 89 1.76 -6.01 12.08
N LYS A 90 2.28 -5.75 13.29
CA LYS A 90 3.39 -6.53 13.86
C LYS A 90 3.00 -7.99 14.11
N ILE A 91 1.79 -8.26 14.59
CA ILE A 91 1.28 -9.63 14.79
C ILE A 91 1.28 -10.38 13.46
N CYS A 92 0.73 -9.77 12.41
CA CYS A 92 0.67 -10.36 11.08
C CYS A 92 2.06 -10.61 10.49
N TYR A 93 2.96 -9.62 10.62
CA TYR A 93 4.35 -9.76 10.20
C TYR A 93 5.06 -10.92 10.90
N ASN A 94 4.96 -11.00 12.23
CA ASN A 94 5.60 -12.07 13.00
C ASN A 94 5.01 -13.46 12.68
N LYS A 95 3.74 -13.51 12.29
CA LYS A 95 3.06 -14.77 11.94
C LYS A 95 3.64 -15.42 10.68
N VAL A 96 3.97 -14.63 9.66
CA VAL A 96 4.37 -15.16 8.35
C VAL A 96 5.85 -14.92 8.03
N GLY A 97 6.51 -14.04 8.77
CA GLY A 97 7.89 -13.64 8.54
C GLY A 97 8.07 -12.60 7.44
N ALA A 98 9.28 -12.05 7.38
CA ALA A 98 9.61 -10.88 6.56
C ALA A 98 9.37 -11.09 5.06
N GLU A 99 9.81 -12.24 4.53
CA GLU A 99 9.75 -12.53 3.10
C GLU A 99 8.30 -12.69 2.62
N GLN A 100 7.52 -13.51 3.32
CA GLN A 100 6.13 -13.75 2.96
C GLN A 100 5.26 -12.51 3.16
N PHE A 101 5.53 -11.73 4.20
CA PHE A 101 4.79 -10.49 4.42
C PHE A 101 5.05 -9.48 3.32
N PHE A 102 6.31 -9.33 2.91
CA PHE A 102 6.66 -8.48 1.78
C PHE A 102 6.00 -8.95 0.47
N GLU A 103 5.96 -10.27 0.22
CA GLU A 103 5.29 -10.83 -0.95
C GLU A 103 3.80 -10.44 -0.97
N TYR A 104 3.12 -10.47 0.16
CA TYR A 104 1.73 -10.02 0.27
C TYR A 104 1.56 -8.51 0.01
N GLU A 105 2.49 -7.69 0.52
CA GLU A 105 2.48 -6.26 0.22
C GLU A 105 2.65 -6.01 -1.28
N HIS A 106 3.57 -6.73 -1.91
CA HIS A 106 3.84 -6.63 -3.34
C HIS A 106 2.60 -7.02 -4.17
N GLN A 107 2.00 -8.17 -3.90
CA GLN A 107 0.76 -8.63 -4.54
C GLN A 107 -0.39 -7.64 -4.38
N TYR A 108 -0.47 -6.98 -3.23
CA TYR A 108 -1.49 -5.96 -2.99
C TYR A 108 -1.30 -4.75 -3.90
N ILE A 109 -0.09 -4.22 -3.97
CA ILE A 109 0.24 -3.08 -4.83
C ILE A 109 0.02 -3.44 -6.31
N GLU A 110 0.48 -4.59 -6.73
CA GLU A 110 0.29 -5.07 -8.10
C GLU A 110 -1.19 -5.10 -8.47
N ALA A 111 -2.00 -5.77 -7.66
CA ALA A 111 -3.43 -5.94 -7.94
C ALA A 111 -4.23 -4.63 -7.87
N MET A 112 -3.93 -3.77 -6.89
CA MET A 112 -4.71 -2.57 -6.62
C MET A 112 -4.31 -1.37 -7.45
N TYR A 113 -3.06 -1.32 -7.93
CA TYR A 113 -2.52 -0.13 -8.57
C TYR A 113 -1.87 -0.41 -9.92
N TYR A 114 -0.95 -1.37 -10.00
CA TYR A 114 -0.17 -1.57 -11.23
C TYR A 114 -0.98 -2.21 -12.36
N ILE A 115 -1.74 -3.25 -12.08
CA ILE A 115 -2.61 -3.89 -13.07
C ILE A 115 -3.68 -2.93 -13.60
N PRO A 116 -4.41 -2.17 -12.76
CA PRO A 116 -5.33 -1.14 -13.24
C PRO A 116 -4.65 -0.07 -14.09
N PHE A 117 -3.46 0.37 -13.71
CA PHE A 117 -2.68 1.32 -14.49
C PHE A 117 -2.31 0.76 -15.87
N LYS A 118 -1.74 -0.46 -15.94
CA LYS A 118 -1.44 -1.12 -17.22
C LYS A 118 -2.65 -1.16 -18.15
N LYS A 119 -3.81 -1.53 -17.62
CA LYS A 119 -5.06 -1.57 -18.39
C LYS A 119 -5.46 -0.19 -18.89
N ALA A 120 -5.31 0.83 -18.04
CA ALA A 120 -5.73 2.19 -18.35
C ALA A 120 -4.87 2.89 -19.41
N ILE A 121 -3.63 2.45 -19.62
CA ILE A 121 -2.71 3.02 -20.63
C ILE A 121 -2.49 2.11 -21.84
N LYS A 122 -3.09 0.91 -21.87
CA LYS A 122 -2.83 -0.13 -22.87
C LYS A 122 -2.96 0.36 -24.32
N ASP A 123 -3.93 1.23 -24.59
CA ASP A 123 -4.19 1.75 -25.93
C ASP A 123 -3.13 2.75 -26.41
N TYR A 124 -2.32 3.27 -25.51
CA TYR A 124 -1.21 4.20 -25.77
C TYR A 124 0.14 3.50 -25.68
N ILE A 125 0.32 2.70 -24.63
CA ILE A 125 1.58 2.02 -24.33
C ILE A 125 1.29 0.62 -23.81
N ASN A 126 1.76 -0.40 -24.53
CA ASN A 126 1.77 -1.77 -24.01
C ASN A 126 3.03 -1.98 -23.18
N LEU A 127 2.90 -1.90 -21.83
CA LEU A 127 4.02 -2.04 -20.91
C LEU A 127 4.76 -3.36 -21.05
N ASP A 128 4.09 -4.45 -21.44
CA ASP A 128 4.74 -5.76 -21.58
C ASP A 128 5.78 -5.77 -22.71
N ASN A 129 5.67 -4.84 -23.65
CA ASN A 129 6.60 -4.66 -24.77
C ASN A 129 7.68 -3.60 -24.50
N THR A 130 7.72 -3.01 -23.31
CA THR A 130 8.71 -2.02 -22.93
C THR A 130 9.89 -2.66 -22.20
N ASN A 131 11.01 -1.93 -22.10
CA ASN A 131 12.15 -2.40 -21.32
C ASN A 131 11.86 -2.38 -19.81
N ARG A 132 12.62 -3.16 -19.08
CA ARG A 132 12.48 -3.33 -17.63
C ARG A 132 12.58 -2.00 -16.87
N ALA A 133 13.51 -1.13 -17.25
CA ALA A 133 13.72 0.15 -16.55
C ALA A 133 12.46 1.04 -16.62
N PHE A 134 11.80 1.08 -17.78
CA PHE A 134 10.56 1.83 -17.93
C PHE A 134 9.41 1.22 -17.10
N GLN A 135 9.31 -0.11 -17.06
CA GLN A 135 8.34 -0.79 -16.22
C GLN A 135 8.54 -0.48 -14.73
N GLU A 136 9.80 -0.46 -14.25
CA GLU A 136 10.14 -0.07 -12.87
C GLU A 136 9.79 1.40 -12.57
N CYS A 137 10.02 2.30 -13.51
CA CYS A 137 9.58 3.70 -13.37
C CYS A 137 8.06 3.80 -13.25
N CYS A 138 7.32 3.09 -14.10
CA CYS A 138 5.86 3.06 -14.05
C CYS A 138 5.36 2.48 -12.72
N TRP A 139 5.99 1.42 -12.21
CA TRP A 139 5.68 0.88 -10.88
C TRP A 139 5.86 1.94 -9.79
N SER A 140 7.01 2.62 -9.77
CA SER A 140 7.29 3.68 -8.79
C SER A 140 6.25 4.80 -8.86
N TRP A 141 5.89 5.25 -10.05
CA TRP A 141 4.83 6.26 -10.22
C TRP A 141 3.50 5.81 -9.65
N VAL A 142 3.13 4.58 -9.90
CA VAL A 142 1.87 4.01 -9.40
C VAL A 142 1.84 3.90 -7.89
N VAL A 143 2.96 3.55 -7.27
CA VAL A 143 3.10 3.52 -5.81
C VAL A 143 2.90 4.91 -5.21
N HIS A 144 3.52 5.94 -5.81
CA HIS A 144 3.45 7.30 -5.28
C HIS A 144 2.15 8.05 -5.60
N LYS A 145 1.62 7.89 -6.81
CA LYS A 145 0.52 8.71 -7.35
C LYS A 145 -0.80 7.98 -7.46
N GLY A 146 -0.80 6.66 -7.23
CA GLY A 146 -1.91 5.78 -7.61
C GLY A 146 -2.09 5.66 -9.11
N SER A 147 -2.92 4.73 -9.56
CA SER A 147 -3.11 4.41 -10.98
C SER A 147 -3.56 5.62 -11.83
N SER A 148 -4.50 6.39 -11.31
CA SER A 148 -5.05 7.57 -12.02
C SER A 148 -4.04 8.72 -12.10
N GLY A 149 -3.30 8.98 -11.02
CA GLY A 149 -2.27 10.01 -11.00
C GLY A 149 -1.11 9.69 -11.93
N ALA A 150 -0.62 8.45 -11.89
CA ALA A 150 0.43 7.97 -12.78
C ALA A 150 0.01 8.05 -14.26
N LYS A 151 -1.22 7.66 -14.58
CA LYS A 151 -1.76 7.81 -15.95
C LYS A 151 -1.74 9.27 -16.43
N LYS A 152 -2.21 10.19 -15.58
CA LYS A 152 -2.29 11.63 -15.94
C LYS A 152 -0.93 12.25 -16.19
N GLU A 153 0.11 11.78 -15.50
CA GLU A 153 1.47 12.30 -15.69
C GLU A 153 2.19 11.67 -16.90
N LEU A 154 1.79 10.45 -17.30
CA LEU A 154 2.39 9.74 -18.41
C LEU A 154 1.80 10.17 -19.78
N LEU A 155 0.53 10.53 -19.82
CA LEU A 155 -0.23 10.90 -21.03
C LEU A 155 -0.61 12.38 -21.04
#